data_dd0e3186fd3e50094ec2050b4799a2b0
#
_entry.id   dd0e3186fd3e50094ec2050b4799a2b0
#
_cell.length_a   1.000
_cell.length_b   1.000
_cell.length_c   1.000
_cell.angle_alpha   90.00
_cell.angle_beta   90.00
_cell.angle_gamma   90.00
#
_symmetry.space_group_name_H-M   'P 1'
#
loop_
_entity.id
_entity.type
_entity.pdbx_description
1 polymer ?
#
loop_
_entity_poly.entity_id
_entity_poly.type
_entity_poly.pdbx_seq_one_letter_code
_entity_poly.pdbx_strand_id
1 'polypeptide(L)'
;MKGKNCLVTGGSGFVGGHLVKKLVNLGANVSIIDIQKPDSSIKDIAKFFNCDIRDSEKLDDVCKNIDYVFHTVSLVPISKADTQFISVNADGTRNIINAALNQNVESIVHLSSTSVYKIPNRGNIINEDFPLEPVAEYGQSKFLAEEICLEFMKKGAPISIIRPKTILGPNRLGIYSILFNWIKKNKPVFIFGDGQNKYSYVGISDLIDAIILCATKGKGEIFNIATDDYGTYKGDIENLIQYAKSKSKTHCVNATVSRQIMKILDKLNLSPFSKWHYSVIDKEYVFDISKAQKILGWTPKKNNTELFQESYDWFVANYDNLNTVGTTHTTKLNPKIFKLIDKL
;
A
#
# COMPACT_ATOMS: atom_id res chain seq x y z
N MET A 1 22.82 5.04 1.35
CA MET A 1 22.27 5.26 2.70
C MET A 1 23.27 5.02 3.84
N LYS A 2 24.49 4.52 3.55
CA LYS A 2 25.51 4.21 4.59
C LYS A 2 25.81 5.43 5.47
N GLY A 3 25.69 5.26 6.79
CA GLY A 3 25.94 6.29 7.80
C GLY A 3 24.89 7.40 7.91
N LYS A 4 23.82 7.37 7.11
CA LYS A 4 22.71 8.33 7.14
C LYS A 4 21.71 8.00 8.23
N ASN A 5 21.18 9.01 8.88
CA ASN A 5 20.12 8.90 9.88
C ASN A 5 18.75 8.97 9.17
N CYS A 6 18.02 7.87 9.15
CA CYS A 6 16.76 7.73 8.45
C CYS A 6 15.61 7.56 9.44
N LEU A 7 14.55 8.35 9.27
CA LEU A 7 13.31 8.21 10.03
C LEU A 7 12.24 7.57 9.16
N VAL A 8 11.66 6.46 9.63
CA VAL A 8 10.53 5.79 8.98
C VAL A 8 9.30 5.94 9.85
N THR A 9 8.32 6.72 9.42
CA THR A 9 7.02 6.77 10.09
C THR A 9 6.16 5.61 9.64
N GLY A 10 5.43 4.97 10.54
CA GLY A 10 4.70 3.73 10.21
C GLY A 10 5.63 2.53 10.01
N GLY A 11 6.80 2.53 10.66
CA GLY A 11 7.84 1.52 10.50
C GLY A 11 7.47 0.13 11.02
N SER A 12 6.43 0.01 11.84
CA SER A 12 5.88 -1.28 12.28
C SER A 12 4.86 -1.87 11.27
N GLY A 13 4.47 -1.10 10.25
CA GLY A 13 3.52 -1.50 9.22
C GLY A 13 4.14 -2.34 8.10
N PHE A 14 3.29 -2.70 7.11
CA PHE A 14 3.71 -3.54 5.98
C PHE A 14 4.86 -2.94 5.16
N VAL A 15 4.68 -1.74 4.61
CA VAL A 15 5.71 -1.08 3.80
C VAL A 15 6.87 -0.60 4.66
N GLY A 16 6.56 0.05 5.80
CA GLY A 16 7.56 0.58 6.71
C GLY A 16 8.52 -0.48 7.22
N GLY A 17 8.02 -1.66 7.60
CA GLY A 17 8.85 -2.76 8.09
C GLY A 17 9.84 -3.31 7.05
N HIS A 18 9.41 -3.44 5.79
CA HIS A 18 10.30 -3.81 4.69
C HIS A 18 11.35 -2.73 4.42
N LEU A 19 10.94 -1.45 4.46
CA LEU A 19 11.83 -0.32 4.27
C LEU A 19 12.90 -0.24 5.36
N VAL A 20 12.52 -0.40 6.63
CA VAL A 20 13.46 -0.43 7.78
C VAL A 20 14.54 -1.47 7.57
N LYS A 21 14.17 -2.72 7.25
CA LYS A 21 15.14 -3.80 6.99
C LYS A 21 16.09 -3.45 5.85
N LYS A 22 15.57 -2.89 4.76
CA LYS A 22 16.39 -2.51 3.61
C LYS A 22 17.37 -1.38 3.95
N LEU A 23 16.91 -0.34 4.66
CA LEU A 23 17.75 0.79 5.07
C LEU A 23 18.88 0.35 6.01
N VAL A 24 18.57 -0.50 7.00
CA VAL A 24 19.60 -1.09 7.88
C VAL A 24 20.60 -1.90 7.08
N ASN A 25 20.16 -2.74 6.16
CA ASN A 25 21.06 -3.51 5.29
C ASN A 25 21.94 -2.62 4.38
N LEU A 26 21.50 -1.41 4.09
CA LEU A 26 22.29 -0.39 3.37
C LEU A 26 23.21 0.43 4.29
N GLY A 27 23.29 0.08 5.59
CA GLY A 27 24.15 0.71 6.58
C GLY A 27 23.64 2.05 7.09
N ALA A 28 22.34 2.33 7.02
CA ALA A 28 21.72 3.50 7.64
C ALA A 28 21.46 3.29 9.12
N ASN A 29 21.49 4.39 9.91
CA ASN A 29 20.96 4.43 11.25
C ASN A 29 19.45 4.69 11.18
N VAL A 30 18.62 3.73 11.58
CA VAL A 30 17.18 3.83 11.36
C VAL A 30 16.43 4.08 12.66
N SER A 31 15.57 5.09 12.64
CA SER A 31 14.57 5.39 13.67
C SER A 31 13.17 5.11 13.13
N ILE A 32 12.27 4.64 13.99
CA ILE A 32 10.87 4.31 13.68
C ILE A 32 9.95 5.13 14.55
N ILE A 33 8.94 5.77 13.96
CA ILE A 33 7.77 6.28 14.66
C ILE A 33 6.57 5.38 14.32
N ASP A 34 5.91 4.87 15.34
CA ASP A 34 4.64 4.14 15.20
C ASP A 34 3.89 4.14 16.53
N ILE A 35 2.57 3.96 16.50
CA ILE A 35 1.74 3.70 17.70
C ILE A 35 1.78 2.23 18.11
N GLN A 36 2.20 1.35 17.21
CA GLN A 36 2.36 -0.08 17.46
C GLN A 36 3.85 -0.43 17.56
N LYS A 37 4.19 -1.29 18.52
CA LYS A 37 5.55 -1.79 18.64
C LYS A 37 5.94 -2.63 17.41
N PRO A 38 7.18 -2.50 16.91
CA PRO A 38 7.67 -3.34 15.83
C PRO A 38 7.76 -4.81 16.25
N ASP A 39 7.64 -5.69 15.29
CA ASP A 39 7.80 -7.13 15.49
C ASP A 39 9.27 -7.52 15.83
N SER A 40 9.47 -8.79 16.20
CA SER A 40 10.77 -9.31 16.58
C SER A 40 11.86 -9.17 15.50
N SER A 41 11.48 -9.06 14.24
CA SER A 41 12.44 -8.94 13.12
C SER A 41 12.97 -7.51 12.91
N ILE A 42 12.40 -6.52 13.62
CA ILE A 42 12.72 -5.09 13.46
C ILE A 42 13.14 -4.46 14.79
N LYS A 43 12.60 -4.92 15.93
CA LYS A 43 12.75 -4.27 17.24
C LYS A 43 14.20 -4.05 17.70
N ASP A 44 15.11 -4.94 17.28
CA ASP A 44 16.50 -4.92 17.71
C ASP A 44 17.45 -4.26 16.70
N ILE A 45 16.94 -3.88 15.51
CA ILE A 45 17.75 -3.31 14.42
C ILE A 45 17.48 -1.82 14.16
N ALA A 46 16.45 -1.24 14.79
CA ALA A 46 16.07 0.16 14.62
C ALA A 46 15.62 0.76 15.97
N LYS A 47 15.87 2.06 16.16
CA LYS A 47 15.42 2.79 17.36
C LYS A 47 13.91 3.08 17.23
N PHE A 48 13.12 2.62 18.19
CA PHE A 48 11.68 2.79 18.19
C PHE A 48 11.22 3.94 19.09
N PHE A 49 10.36 4.80 18.56
CA PHE A 49 9.66 5.85 19.29
C PHE A 49 8.15 5.58 19.23
N ASN A 50 7.52 5.33 20.37
CA ASN A 50 6.07 5.26 20.46
C ASN A 50 5.49 6.67 20.39
N CYS A 51 5.09 7.07 19.19
CA CYS A 51 4.59 8.40 18.91
C CYS A 51 3.46 8.35 17.90
N ASP A 52 2.37 9.02 18.19
CA ASP A 52 1.30 9.27 17.22
C ASP A 52 1.73 10.41 16.28
N ILE A 53 1.52 10.25 14.99
CA ILE A 53 1.87 11.25 13.98
C ILE A 53 1.11 12.58 14.17
N ARG A 54 0.07 12.59 15.00
CA ARG A 54 -0.70 13.78 15.37
C ARG A 54 -0.09 14.58 16.52
N ASP A 55 0.89 14.02 17.23
CA ASP A 55 1.59 14.66 18.36
C ASP A 55 2.79 15.47 17.85
N SER A 56 2.53 16.72 17.45
CA SER A 56 3.55 17.60 16.84
C SER A 56 4.75 17.88 17.74
N GLU A 57 4.56 17.98 19.08
CA GLU A 57 5.65 18.27 20.01
C GLU A 57 6.69 17.14 20.05
N LYS A 58 6.22 15.89 20.10
CA LYS A 58 7.12 14.72 20.04
C LYS A 58 7.82 14.56 18.70
N LEU A 59 7.17 14.96 17.59
CA LEU A 59 7.76 14.85 16.25
C LEU A 59 9.00 15.74 16.10
N ASP A 60 9.01 16.96 16.66
CA ASP A 60 10.16 17.84 16.62
C ASP A 60 11.40 17.19 17.30
N ASP A 61 11.18 16.52 18.42
CA ASP A 61 12.26 15.81 19.12
C ASP A 61 12.79 14.60 18.33
N VAL A 62 11.91 13.83 17.72
CA VAL A 62 12.29 12.62 16.97
C VAL A 62 12.98 12.97 15.64
N CYS A 63 12.67 14.12 15.05
CA CYS A 63 13.32 14.58 13.81
C CYS A 63 14.74 15.15 14.03
N LYS A 64 15.21 15.33 15.27
CA LYS A 64 16.57 15.82 15.55
C LYS A 64 17.64 14.90 14.96
N ASN A 65 18.58 15.50 14.21
CA ASN A 65 19.68 14.80 13.55
C ASN A 65 19.24 13.76 12.50
N ILE A 66 18.06 13.89 11.91
CA ILE A 66 17.59 13.04 10.81
C ILE A 66 18.01 13.66 9.47
N ASP A 67 18.59 12.84 8.60
CA ASP A 67 18.93 13.22 7.22
C ASP A 67 17.74 12.99 6.26
N TYR A 68 17.04 11.87 6.40
CA TYR A 68 15.96 11.44 5.49
C TYR A 68 14.72 11.03 6.26
N VAL A 69 13.56 11.54 5.82
CA VAL A 69 12.26 11.11 6.34
C VAL A 69 11.51 10.31 5.29
N PHE A 70 11.13 9.08 5.63
CA PHE A 70 10.27 8.21 4.84
C PHE A 70 8.90 8.14 5.51
N HIS A 71 7.94 8.89 4.97
CA HIS A 71 6.61 9.00 5.56
C HIS A 71 5.68 7.94 4.99
N THR A 72 5.59 6.78 5.68
CA THR A 72 4.79 5.63 5.25
C THR A 72 3.58 5.36 6.14
N VAL A 73 3.41 6.09 7.26
CA VAL A 73 2.22 5.93 8.10
C VAL A 73 0.96 6.28 7.34
N SER A 74 -0.03 5.42 7.43
CA SER A 74 -1.35 5.69 6.84
C SER A 74 -2.39 4.74 7.43
N LEU A 75 -3.57 5.24 7.73
CA LEU A 75 -4.76 4.41 7.83
C LEU A 75 -5.14 3.93 6.43
N VAL A 76 -5.51 2.67 6.30
CA VAL A 76 -5.79 2.00 5.01
C VAL A 76 -7.27 1.66 4.87
N PRO A 77 -7.81 1.45 3.64
CA PRO A 77 -9.26 1.28 3.42
C PRO A 77 -9.91 0.20 4.28
N ILE A 78 -9.15 -0.86 4.58
CA ILE A 78 -9.60 -2.00 5.38
C ILE A 78 -9.83 -1.65 6.86
N SER A 79 -9.21 -0.56 7.36
CA SER A 79 -9.39 -0.12 8.75
C SER A 79 -10.77 0.48 9.02
N LYS A 80 -11.47 0.94 7.97
CA LYS A 80 -12.79 1.61 8.09
C LYS A 80 -12.80 2.72 9.15
N ALA A 81 -11.73 3.54 9.14
CA ALA A 81 -11.43 4.50 10.20
C ALA A 81 -12.23 5.83 10.12
N ASP A 82 -13.17 5.92 9.17
CA ASP A 82 -14.08 7.05 8.98
C ASP A 82 -13.38 8.43 9.10
N THR A 83 -13.75 9.24 10.07
CA THR A 83 -13.21 10.59 10.29
C THR A 83 -11.72 10.64 10.63
N GLN A 84 -11.14 9.53 11.13
CA GLN A 84 -9.71 9.49 11.47
C GLN A 84 -8.79 9.45 10.24
N PHE A 85 -9.32 9.14 9.04
CA PHE A 85 -8.51 9.16 7.82
C PHE A 85 -7.85 10.53 7.60
N ILE A 86 -8.59 11.63 7.79
CA ILE A 86 -8.05 12.98 7.56
C ILE A 86 -7.01 13.31 8.63
N SER A 87 -7.34 13.14 9.92
CA SER A 87 -6.43 13.52 11.01
C SER A 87 -5.11 12.75 10.98
N VAL A 88 -5.12 11.47 10.57
CA VAL A 88 -3.88 10.68 10.50
C VAL A 88 -3.15 10.89 9.17
N ASN A 89 -3.87 10.75 8.04
CA ASN A 89 -3.21 10.73 6.73
C ASN A 89 -2.89 12.14 6.21
N ALA A 90 -3.69 13.17 6.50
CA ALA A 90 -3.46 14.54 6.04
C ALA A 90 -2.82 15.42 7.12
N ASP A 91 -3.46 15.57 8.30
CA ASP A 91 -2.90 16.43 9.36
C ASP A 91 -1.56 15.85 9.88
N GLY A 92 -1.47 14.52 10.04
CA GLY A 92 -0.21 13.85 10.39
C GLY A 92 0.89 14.09 9.36
N THR A 93 0.55 14.16 8.05
CA THR A 93 1.51 14.52 7.00
C THR A 93 2.01 15.95 7.18
N ARG A 94 1.14 16.91 7.49
CA ARG A 94 1.54 18.28 7.78
C ARG A 94 2.48 18.36 8.97
N ASN A 95 2.17 17.65 10.05
CA ASN A 95 2.99 17.64 11.26
C ASN A 95 4.40 17.13 11.00
N ILE A 96 4.54 15.98 10.34
CA ILE A 96 5.87 15.41 10.08
C ILE A 96 6.68 16.26 9.10
N ILE A 97 6.05 16.89 8.10
CA ILE A 97 6.74 17.80 7.19
C ILE A 97 7.28 19.00 7.96
N ASN A 98 6.47 19.65 8.82
CA ASN A 98 6.91 20.77 9.62
C ASN A 98 8.09 20.38 10.53
N ALA A 99 7.98 19.29 11.29
CA ALA A 99 9.04 18.81 12.15
C ALA A 99 10.33 18.51 11.39
N ALA A 100 10.23 17.87 10.22
CA ALA A 100 11.37 17.57 9.37
C ALA A 100 12.06 18.83 8.82
N LEU A 101 11.28 19.80 8.35
CA LEU A 101 11.81 21.07 7.82
C LEU A 101 12.45 21.93 8.90
N ASN A 102 11.93 21.94 10.13
CA ASN A 102 12.55 22.59 11.29
C ASN A 102 13.96 22.04 11.57
N GLN A 103 14.26 20.80 11.17
CA GLN A 103 15.56 20.15 11.36
C GLN A 103 16.41 20.12 10.07
N ASN A 104 15.99 20.80 8.99
CA ASN A 104 16.72 20.89 7.73
C ASN A 104 17.06 19.52 7.11
N VAL A 105 16.12 18.57 7.09
CA VAL A 105 16.34 17.25 6.49
C VAL A 105 16.68 17.35 5.00
N GLU A 106 17.50 16.44 4.51
CA GLU A 106 17.94 16.43 3.10
C GLU A 106 16.79 16.07 2.13
N SER A 107 15.86 15.20 2.55
CA SER A 107 14.72 14.78 1.73
C SER A 107 13.60 14.15 2.57
N ILE A 108 12.38 14.34 2.09
CA ILE A 108 11.16 13.72 2.59
C ILE A 108 10.53 12.93 1.44
N VAL A 109 10.28 11.64 1.65
CA VAL A 109 9.54 10.81 0.69
C VAL A 109 8.16 10.50 1.27
N HIS A 110 7.12 11.04 0.65
CA HIS A 110 5.73 10.79 1.03
C HIS A 110 5.14 9.61 0.27
N LEU A 111 4.71 8.58 0.98
CA LEU A 111 4.00 7.43 0.39
C LEU A 111 2.51 7.75 0.25
N SER A 112 2.11 8.16 -0.94
CA SER A 112 0.71 8.37 -1.32
C SER A 112 0.06 7.05 -1.82
N SER A 113 -0.83 7.12 -2.76
CA SER A 113 -1.54 5.98 -3.35
C SER A 113 -2.14 6.35 -4.71
N THR A 114 -2.26 5.39 -5.60
CA THR A 114 -3.05 5.57 -6.83
C THR A 114 -4.56 5.74 -6.60
N SER A 115 -5.03 5.66 -5.35
CA SER A 115 -6.42 5.96 -4.99
C SER A 115 -6.80 7.44 -5.10
N VAL A 116 -5.84 8.32 -5.33
CA VAL A 116 -6.06 9.77 -5.58
C VAL A 116 -6.63 10.04 -6.98
N TYR A 117 -6.43 9.11 -7.91
CA TYR A 117 -6.88 9.28 -9.29
C TYR A 117 -8.38 9.08 -9.46
N LYS A 118 -8.94 9.80 -10.42
CA LYS A 118 -10.24 9.49 -10.99
C LYS A 118 -10.30 8.03 -11.45
N ILE A 119 -11.46 7.38 -11.31
CA ILE A 119 -11.67 6.04 -11.87
C ILE A 119 -11.49 6.13 -13.40
N PRO A 120 -10.52 5.40 -13.99
CA PRO A 120 -10.28 5.47 -15.43
C PRO A 120 -11.38 4.77 -16.22
N ASN A 121 -11.56 5.22 -17.47
CA ASN A 121 -12.28 4.43 -18.45
C ASN A 121 -11.39 3.27 -18.91
N ARG A 122 -12.03 2.20 -19.41
CA ARG A 122 -11.31 1.05 -19.97
C ARG A 122 -10.42 1.51 -21.13
N GLY A 123 -9.16 1.03 -21.15
CA GLY A 123 -8.15 1.41 -22.14
C GLY A 123 -7.35 2.66 -21.79
N ASN A 124 -7.68 3.39 -20.72
CA ASN A 124 -6.84 4.50 -20.29
C ASN A 124 -5.55 3.97 -19.62
N ILE A 125 -4.42 4.61 -19.95
CA ILE A 125 -3.15 4.46 -19.23
C ILE A 125 -2.97 5.70 -18.34
N ILE A 126 -2.74 5.48 -17.06
CA ILE A 126 -2.70 6.54 -16.04
C ILE A 126 -1.25 7.00 -15.88
N ASN A 127 -0.94 8.24 -16.27
CA ASN A 127 0.30 8.93 -15.93
C ASN A 127 0.10 9.85 -14.70
N GLU A 128 1.14 10.55 -14.26
CA GLU A 128 1.09 11.42 -13.09
C GLU A 128 0.19 12.64 -13.25
N ASP A 129 -0.09 13.06 -14.50
CA ASP A 129 -0.96 14.19 -14.86
C ASP A 129 -2.43 13.77 -15.04
N PHE A 130 -2.75 12.49 -14.88
CA PHE A 130 -4.13 12.00 -14.98
C PHE A 130 -5.02 12.67 -13.92
N PRO A 131 -6.30 12.99 -14.23
CA PRO A 131 -7.18 13.72 -13.31
C PRO A 131 -7.28 13.10 -11.93
N LEU A 132 -7.20 13.93 -10.89
CA LEU A 132 -7.36 13.56 -9.49
C LEU A 132 -8.82 13.76 -9.08
N GLU A 133 -9.52 12.68 -8.81
CA GLU A 133 -10.91 12.66 -8.34
C GLU A 133 -11.10 11.42 -7.44
N PRO A 134 -10.58 11.48 -6.19
CA PRO A 134 -10.54 10.33 -5.30
C PRO A 134 -11.95 9.86 -4.92
N VAL A 135 -12.13 8.54 -4.87
CA VAL A 135 -13.36 7.92 -4.39
C VAL A 135 -13.18 7.43 -2.95
N ALA A 136 -14.19 7.66 -2.11
CA ALA A 136 -14.22 7.30 -0.70
C ALA A 136 -13.18 8.04 0.17
N GLU A 137 -13.35 7.91 1.46
CA GLU A 137 -12.68 8.68 2.51
C GLU A 137 -11.14 8.47 2.49
N TYR A 138 -10.70 7.25 2.23
CA TYR A 138 -9.27 6.93 2.11
C TYR A 138 -8.61 7.68 0.95
N GLY A 139 -9.20 7.60 -0.25
CA GLY A 139 -8.67 8.31 -1.42
C GLY A 139 -8.64 9.82 -1.18
N GLN A 140 -9.70 10.37 -0.58
CA GLN A 140 -9.79 11.77 -0.22
C GLN A 140 -8.70 12.19 0.77
N SER A 141 -8.43 11.39 1.80
CA SER A 141 -7.39 11.71 2.79
C SER A 141 -5.98 11.67 2.18
N LYS A 142 -5.71 10.76 1.23
CA LYS A 142 -4.43 10.72 0.51
C LYS A 142 -4.28 11.90 -0.44
N PHE A 143 -5.36 12.30 -1.10
CA PHE A 143 -5.38 13.50 -1.94
C PHE A 143 -5.08 14.78 -1.11
N LEU A 144 -5.73 14.95 0.05
CA LEU A 144 -5.45 16.07 0.94
C LEU A 144 -4.01 16.06 1.46
N ALA A 145 -3.44 14.88 1.74
CA ALA A 145 -2.04 14.75 2.12
C ALA A 145 -1.09 15.19 0.98
N GLU A 146 -1.42 14.85 -0.28
CA GLU A 146 -0.64 15.32 -1.43
C GLU A 146 -0.76 16.84 -1.63
N GLU A 147 -1.95 17.43 -1.47
CA GLU A 147 -2.13 18.88 -1.52
C GLU A 147 -1.23 19.58 -0.50
N ILE A 148 -1.13 19.04 0.72
CA ILE A 148 -0.19 19.53 1.73
C ILE A 148 1.26 19.41 1.24
N CYS A 149 1.66 18.26 0.73
CA CYS A 149 3.02 18.08 0.18
C CYS A 149 3.31 19.11 -0.93
N LEU A 150 2.38 19.30 -1.87
CA LEU A 150 2.51 20.25 -2.98
C LEU A 150 2.60 21.71 -2.49
N GLU A 151 1.87 22.07 -1.43
CA GLU A 151 1.99 23.39 -0.79
C GLU A 151 3.43 23.66 -0.32
N PHE A 152 4.04 22.67 0.36
CA PHE A 152 5.42 22.78 0.84
C PHE A 152 6.46 22.70 -0.29
N MET A 153 6.23 21.85 -1.29
CA MET A 153 7.11 21.75 -2.48
C MET A 153 7.19 23.07 -3.24
N LYS A 154 6.06 23.79 -3.40
CA LYS A 154 6.04 25.16 -3.97
C LYS A 154 6.89 26.17 -3.21
N LYS A 155 7.13 25.93 -1.91
CA LYS A 155 7.99 26.74 -1.04
C LYS A 155 9.44 26.25 -1.03
N GLY A 156 9.79 25.26 -1.87
CA GLY A 156 11.14 24.71 -2.00
C GLY A 156 11.47 23.54 -1.07
N ALA A 157 10.48 22.97 -0.37
CA ALA A 157 10.73 21.81 0.50
C ALA A 157 11.18 20.59 -0.33
N PRO A 158 12.17 19.81 0.15
CA PRO A 158 12.75 18.67 -0.58
C PRO A 158 11.87 17.43 -0.48
N ILE A 159 10.64 17.51 -0.96
CA ILE A 159 9.64 16.45 -0.89
C ILE A 159 9.54 15.73 -2.23
N SER A 160 9.42 14.40 -2.22
CA SER A 160 8.96 13.60 -3.35
C SER A 160 7.72 12.79 -2.95
N ILE A 161 6.84 12.53 -3.92
CA ILE A 161 5.60 11.80 -3.72
C ILE A 161 5.64 10.51 -4.53
N ILE A 162 5.32 9.39 -3.90
CA ILE A 162 5.17 8.09 -4.56
C ILE A 162 3.71 7.67 -4.52
N ARG A 163 3.14 7.34 -5.68
CA ARG A 163 1.81 6.78 -5.85
C ARG A 163 1.90 5.29 -6.22
N PRO A 164 2.07 4.39 -5.23
CA PRO A 164 2.12 2.97 -5.54
C PRO A 164 0.74 2.45 -5.93
N LYS A 165 0.73 1.50 -6.87
CA LYS A 165 -0.44 0.64 -7.11
C LYS A 165 -0.52 -0.43 -6.03
N THR A 166 -1.53 -1.28 -6.07
CA THR A 166 -1.73 -2.36 -5.10
C THR A 166 -0.46 -3.18 -4.92
N ILE A 167 0.04 -3.20 -3.68
CA ILE A 167 1.33 -3.80 -3.34
C ILE A 167 1.14 -5.28 -3.03
N LEU A 168 1.95 -6.16 -3.62
CA LEU A 168 2.04 -7.59 -3.33
C LEU A 168 3.43 -7.97 -2.82
N GLY A 169 3.54 -9.12 -2.18
CA GLY A 169 4.80 -9.68 -1.68
C GLY A 169 4.68 -10.35 -0.31
N PRO A 170 5.78 -10.80 0.27
CA PRO A 170 5.83 -11.42 1.60
C PRO A 170 5.19 -10.55 2.68
N ASN A 171 4.44 -11.15 3.58
CA ASN A 171 3.66 -10.51 4.65
C ASN A 171 2.47 -9.67 4.15
N ARG A 172 2.10 -9.77 2.87
CA ARG A 172 0.88 -9.14 2.34
C ARG A 172 -0.34 -9.99 2.66
N LEU A 173 -1.13 -9.54 3.61
CA LEU A 173 -2.38 -10.16 4.04
C LEU A 173 -3.59 -9.27 3.66
N GLY A 174 -4.41 -8.85 4.62
CA GLY A 174 -5.62 -8.09 4.36
C GLY A 174 -6.57 -8.87 3.45
N ILE A 175 -7.12 -8.23 2.43
CA ILE A 175 -8.06 -8.86 1.50
C ILE A 175 -7.46 -10.04 0.71
N TYR A 176 -6.15 -10.03 0.44
CA TYR A 176 -5.49 -11.13 -0.28
C TYR A 176 -5.40 -12.39 0.55
N SER A 177 -5.40 -12.30 1.88
CA SER A 177 -5.49 -13.48 2.73
C SER A 177 -6.77 -14.29 2.50
N ILE A 178 -7.84 -13.65 2.06
CA ILE A 178 -9.12 -14.32 1.71
C ILE A 178 -8.94 -15.12 0.43
N LEU A 179 -8.41 -14.49 -0.63
CA LEU A 179 -8.13 -15.13 -1.91
C LEU A 179 -7.20 -16.33 -1.75
N PHE A 180 -6.07 -16.12 -1.07
CA PHE A 180 -5.08 -17.17 -0.84
C PHE A 180 -5.63 -18.33 -0.01
N ASN A 181 -6.45 -18.04 0.99
CA ASN A 181 -7.10 -19.06 1.80
C ASN A 181 -8.11 -19.89 0.99
N TRP A 182 -8.88 -19.27 0.08
CA TRP A 182 -9.78 -19.99 -0.81
C TRP A 182 -9.02 -20.92 -1.75
N ILE A 183 -7.95 -20.42 -2.39
CA ILE A 183 -7.11 -21.23 -3.28
C ILE A 183 -6.46 -22.38 -2.51
N LYS A 184 -5.87 -22.13 -1.34
CA LYS A 184 -5.28 -23.18 -0.48
C LYS A 184 -6.28 -24.26 -0.08
N LYS A 185 -7.54 -23.90 0.14
CA LYS A 185 -8.63 -24.81 0.55
C LYS A 185 -9.44 -25.37 -0.61
N ASN A 186 -9.02 -25.16 -1.86
CA ASN A 186 -9.75 -25.58 -3.06
C ASN A 186 -11.20 -25.06 -3.13
N LYS A 187 -11.46 -23.85 -2.62
CA LYS A 187 -12.78 -23.22 -2.65
C LYS A 187 -12.98 -22.41 -3.93
N PRO A 188 -14.25 -22.16 -4.36
CA PRO A 188 -14.55 -21.28 -5.48
C PRO A 188 -13.98 -19.88 -5.26
N VAL A 189 -13.47 -19.26 -6.35
CA VAL A 189 -12.99 -17.87 -6.35
C VAL A 189 -13.94 -17.01 -7.18
N PHE A 190 -14.56 -16.02 -6.53
CA PHE A 190 -15.51 -15.13 -7.19
C PHE A 190 -14.80 -13.89 -7.75
N ILE A 191 -15.03 -13.62 -9.04
CA ILE A 191 -14.50 -12.47 -9.78
C ILE A 191 -15.66 -11.53 -10.11
N PHE A 192 -15.53 -10.26 -9.74
CA PHE A 192 -16.54 -9.25 -10.03
C PHE A 192 -16.39 -8.72 -11.47
N GLY A 193 -17.45 -8.79 -12.25
CA GLY A 193 -17.40 -8.48 -13.67
C GLY A 193 -16.98 -9.69 -14.51
N ASP A 194 -16.47 -9.43 -15.70
CA ASP A 194 -15.96 -10.43 -16.65
C ASP A 194 -14.51 -10.86 -16.35
N GLY A 195 -13.83 -10.14 -15.47
CA GLY A 195 -12.43 -10.36 -15.11
C GLY A 195 -11.43 -10.02 -16.22
N GLN A 196 -11.88 -9.40 -17.31
CA GLN A 196 -11.03 -9.02 -18.46
C GLN A 196 -10.36 -7.65 -18.26
N ASN A 197 -10.63 -6.98 -17.13
CA ASN A 197 -9.98 -5.74 -16.79
C ASN A 197 -8.48 -5.98 -16.51
N LYS A 198 -7.63 -5.19 -17.17
CA LYS A 198 -6.19 -5.18 -16.95
C LYS A 198 -5.88 -4.46 -15.64
N TYR A 199 -4.95 -4.99 -14.88
CA TYR A 199 -4.66 -4.48 -13.55
C TYR A 199 -3.17 -4.63 -13.23
N SER A 200 -2.49 -3.50 -13.04
CA SER A 200 -1.11 -3.51 -12.57
C SER A 200 -1.03 -3.70 -11.06
N TYR A 201 0.05 -4.33 -10.62
CA TYR A 201 0.44 -4.40 -9.21
C TYR A 201 1.84 -3.78 -9.03
N VAL A 202 2.38 -3.82 -7.84
CA VAL A 202 3.79 -3.53 -7.57
C VAL A 202 4.31 -4.48 -6.49
N GLY A 203 5.51 -5.03 -6.69
CA GLY A 203 6.19 -5.84 -5.68
C GLY A 203 6.68 -4.98 -4.52
N ILE A 204 6.58 -5.50 -3.30
CA ILE A 204 7.07 -4.78 -2.12
C ILE A 204 8.57 -4.43 -2.24
N SER A 205 9.39 -5.34 -2.76
CA SER A 205 10.82 -5.11 -2.97
C SER A 205 11.08 -3.99 -3.97
N ASP A 206 10.33 -3.96 -5.09
CA ASP A 206 10.44 -2.94 -6.13
C ASP A 206 9.97 -1.57 -5.63
N LEU A 207 8.89 -1.54 -4.84
CA LEU A 207 8.44 -0.31 -4.19
C LEU A 207 9.49 0.24 -3.21
N ILE A 208 10.12 -0.61 -2.40
CA ILE A 208 11.18 -0.18 -1.47
C ILE A 208 12.37 0.40 -2.22
N ASP A 209 12.78 -0.23 -3.32
CA ASP A 209 13.86 0.31 -4.17
C ASP A 209 13.47 1.68 -4.76
N ALA A 210 12.22 1.87 -5.23
CA ALA A 210 11.70 3.16 -5.69
C ALA A 210 11.71 4.23 -4.60
N ILE A 211 11.25 3.91 -3.38
CA ILE A 211 11.24 4.83 -2.23
C ILE A 211 12.65 5.34 -1.91
N ILE A 212 13.64 4.45 -1.92
CA ILE A 212 15.03 4.81 -1.63
C ILE A 212 15.63 5.68 -2.75
N LEU A 213 15.32 5.36 -4.02
CA LEU A 213 15.75 6.17 -5.16
C LEU A 213 15.12 7.57 -5.13
N CYS A 214 13.83 7.68 -4.75
CA CYS A 214 13.16 8.97 -4.59
C CYS A 214 13.86 9.88 -3.57
N ALA A 215 14.36 9.34 -2.47
CA ALA A 215 15.06 10.13 -1.45
C ALA A 215 16.32 10.83 -2.01
N THR A 216 16.96 10.26 -3.02
CA THR A 216 18.24 10.74 -3.56
C THR A 216 18.11 11.43 -4.93
N LYS A 217 17.14 11.02 -5.75
CA LYS A 217 17.00 11.47 -7.15
C LYS A 217 15.65 12.12 -7.45
N GLY A 218 14.65 11.95 -6.59
CA GLY A 218 13.27 12.30 -6.89
C GLY A 218 12.75 13.60 -6.30
N LYS A 219 13.63 14.46 -5.74
CA LYS A 219 13.22 15.70 -5.08
C LYS A 219 12.37 16.59 -5.98
N GLY A 220 11.21 17.01 -5.47
CA GLY A 220 10.29 17.88 -6.20
C GLY A 220 9.39 17.17 -7.20
N GLU A 221 9.39 15.83 -7.24
CA GLU A 221 8.69 15.06 -8.25
C GLU A 221 7.64 14.10 -7.67
N ILE A 222 6.68 13.71 -8.52
CA ILE A 222 5.66 12.72 -8.22
C ILE A 222 5.87 11.53 -9.15
N PHE A 223 5.74 10.30 -8.64
CA PHE A 223 5.96 9.08 -9.42
C PHE A 223 4.86 8.05 -9.24
N ASN A 224 4.34 7.52 -10.34
CA ASN A 224 3.58 6.28 -10.36
C ASN A 224 4.54 5.09 -10.24
N ILE A 225 4.22 4.14 -9.35
CA ILE A 225 5.02 2.94 -9.14
C ILE A 225 4.13 1.69 -9.27
N ALA A 226 4.32 0.97 -10.37
CA ALA A 226 3.56 -0.23 -10.74
C ALA A 226 4.42 -1.12 -11.66
N THR A 227 4.02 -2.38 -11.89
CA THR A 227 4.57 -3.17 -12.97
C THR A 227 3.99 -2.74 -14.32
N ASP A 228 4.77 -2.83 -15.38
CA ASP A 228 4.39 -2.64 -16.78
C ASP A 228 4.11 -3.98 -17.52
N ASP A 229 4.39 -5.11 -16.85
CA ASP A 229 4.05 -6.46 -17.33
C ASP A 229 2.88 -7.05 -16.52
N TYR A 230 1.67 -6.90 -17.05
CA TYR A 230 0.40 -7.23 -16.38
C TYR A 230 -0.53 -8.00 -17.31
N GLY A 231 -1.31 -8.90 -16.74
CA GLY A 231 -2.38 -9.64 -17.40
C GLY A 231 -3.77 -9.04 -17.15
N THR A 232 -4.79 -9.88 -17.39
CA THR A 232 -6.15 -9.60 -16.91
C THR A 232 -6.31 -10.10 -15.48
N TYR A 233 -7.18 -9.47 -14.70
CA TYR A 233 -7.42 -9.86 -13.31
C TYR A 233 -7.80 -11.34 -13.18
N LYS A 234 -8.65 -11.87 -14.09
CA LYS A 234 -9.01 -13.29 -14.12
C LYS A 234 -7.82 -14.16 -14.50
N GLY A 235 -7.05 -13.77 -15.51
CA GLY A 235 -5.86 -14.50 -15.94
C GLY A 235 -4.83 -14.67 -14.84
N ASP A 236 -4.54 -13.58 -14.09
CA ASP A 236 -3.61 -13.62 -12.96
C ASP A 236 -4.08 -14.59 -11.85
N ILE A 237 -5.40 -14.61 -11.57
CA ILE A 237 -5.98 -15.54 -10.57
C ILE A 237 -5.92 -16.99 -11.06
N GLU A 238 -6.22 -17.25 -12.33
CA GLU A 238 -6.18 -18.59 -12.92
C GLU A 238 -4.74 -19.14 -12.98
N ASN A 239 -3.77 -18.29 -13.32
CA ASN A 239 -2.34 -18.62 -13.24
C ASN A 239 -1.93 -19.00 -11.81
N LEU A 240 -2.41 -18.25 -10.81
CA LEU A 240 -2.13 -18.57 -9.40
C LEU A 240 -2.78 -19.90 -8.97
N ILE A 241 -4.02 -20.17 -9.38
CA ILE A 241 -4.70 -21.45 -9.10
C ILE A 241 -3.92 -22.61 -9.68
N GLN A 242 -3.45 -22.49 -10.93
CA GLN A 242 -2.63 -23.50 -11.60
C GLN A 242 -1.29 -23.71 -10.88
N TYR A 243 -0.59 -22.62 -10.55
CA TYR A 243 0.67 -22.65 -9.79
C TYR A 243 0.51 -23.36 -8.43
N ALA A 244 -0.54 -23.02 -7.70
CA ALA A 244 -0.86 -23.62 -6.40
C ALA A 244 -1.33 -25.07 -6.49
N LYS A 245 -1.49 -25.63 -7.70
CA LYS A 245 -2.07 -26.96 -7.96
C LYS A 245 -3.43 -27.14 -7.28
N SER A 246 -4.20 -26.04 -7.15
CA SER A 246 -5.49 -26.01 -6.50
C SER A 246 -6.61 -26.48 -7.43
N LYS A 247 -7.64 -27.12 -6.84
CA LYS A 247 -8.88 -27.48 -7.54
C LYS A 247 -9.90 -26.33 -7.59
N SER A 248 -9.54 -25.15 -7.10
CA SER A 248 -10.38 -23.95 -7.16
C SER A 248 -10.77 -23.61 -8.60
N LYS A 249 -11.96 -23.05 -8.78
CA LYS A 249 -12.44 -22.55 -10.06
C LYS A 249 -12.86 -21.09 -9.92
N THR A 250 -12.61 -20.29 -10.95
CA THR A 250 -13.07 -18.90 -11.03
C THR A 250 -14.53 -18.85 -11.46
N HIS A 251 -15.30 -17.98 -10.80
CA HIS A 251 -16.71 -17.72 -11.12
C HIS A 251 -16.91 -16.22 -11.30
N CYS A 252 -17.15 -15.79 -12.54
CA CYS A 252 -17.48 -14.39 -12.84
C CYS A 252 -18.91 -14.10 -12.38
N VAL A 253 -19.09 -13.03 -11.63
CA VAL A 253 -20.38 -12.55 -11.12
C VAL A 253 -20.66 -11.15 -11.62
N ASN A 254 -21.92 -10.83 -11.92
CA ASN A 254 -22.28 -9.51 -12.43
C ASN A 254 -21.80 -8.39 -11.51
N ALA A 255 -20.97 -7.46 -12.03
CA ALA A 255 -20.35 -6.40 -11.23
C ALA A 255 -21.36 -5.47 -10.55
N THR A 256 -22.49 -5.15 -11.22
CA THR A 256 -23.53 -4.27 -10.67
C THR A 256 -24.22 -4.93 -9.50
N VAL A 257 -24.63 -6.20 -9.66
CA VAL A 257 -25.29 -6.98 -8.60
C VAL A 257 -24.34 -7.16 -7.40
N SER A 258 -23.09 -7.55 -7.67
CA SER A 258 -22.08 -7.74 -6.63
C SER A 258 -21.82 -6.45 -5.83
N ARG A 259 -21.76 -5.30 -6.54
CA ARG A 259 -21.57 -3.98 -5.90
C ARG A 259 -22.73 -3.62 -4.99
N GLN A 260 -23.98 -3.93 -5.37
CA GLN A 260 -25.15 -3.68 -4.51
C GLN A 260 -25.13 -4.59 -3.27
N ILE A 261 -24.83 -5.87 -3.45
CA ILE A 261 -24.69 -6.81 -2.34
C ILE A 261 -23.61 -6.32 -1.37
N MET A 262 -22.43 -5.93 -1.89
CA MET A 262 -21.33 -5.44 -1.06
C MET A 262 -21.68 -4.16 -0.29
N LYS A 263 -22.45 -3.24 -0.90
CA LYS A 263 -22.94 -2.03 -0.21
C LYS A 263 -23.85 -2.38 0.96
N ILE A 264 -24.74 -3.36 0.78
CA ILE A 264 -25.63 -3.81 1.85
C ILE A 264 -24.82 -4.45 2.99
N LEU A 265 -23.91 -5.36 2.66
CA LEU A 265 -23.06 -6.04 3.62
C LEU A 265 -22.13 -5.06 4.37
N ASP A 266 -21.64 -4.02 3.69
CA ASP A 266 -20.83 -2.98 4.30
C ASP A 266 -21.63 -2.15 5.32
N LYS A 267 -22.85 -1.72 4.97
CA LYS A 267 -23.76 -1.04 5.90
C LYS A 267 -24.11 -1.89 7.14
N LEU A 268 -24.13 -3.20 6.99
CA LEU A 268 -24.39 -4.15 8.11
C LEU A 268 -23.12 -4.53 8.88
N ASN A 269 -21.97 -3.94 8.55
CA ASN A 269 -20.64 -4.30 9.10
C ASN A 269 -20.29 -5.80 8.95
N LEU A 270 -20.83 -6.45 7.92
CA LEU A 270 -20.58 -7.88 7.63
C LEU A 270 -19.50 -8.08 6.57
N SER A 271 -19.17 -7.04 5.78
CA SER A 271 -18.16 -7.09 4.72
C SER A 271 -16.79 -6.63 5.21
N PRO A 272 -15.69 -7.30 4.86
CA PRO A 272 -14.34 -6.80 5.05
C PRO A 272 -13.96 -5.74 3.99
N PHE A 273 -14.76 -5.60 2.93
CA PHE A 273 -14.53 -4.63 1.86
C PHE A 273 -15.17 -3.29 2.22
N SER A 274 -14.39 -2.22 2.06
CA SER A 274 -14.88 -0.84 2.20
C SER A 274 -15.43 -0.33 0.86
N LYS A 275 -16.07 0.85 0.89
CA LYS A 275 -16.59 1.55 -0.28
C LYS A 275 -15.57 1.66 -1.41
N TRP A 276 -14.30 1.92 -1.10
CA TRP A 276 -13.22 1.99 -2.08
C TRP A 276 -13.09 0.67 -2.85
N HIS A 277 -13.02 -0.47 -2.16
CA HIS A 277 -12.81 -1.77 -2.78
C HIS A 277 -13.89 -2.11 -3.81
N TYR A 278 -15.19 -2.06 -3.42
CA TYR A 278 -16.25 -2.44 -4.34
C TYR A 278 -16.56 -1.39 -5.42
N SER A 279 -16.00 -0.17 -5.31
CA SER A 279 -16.09 0.84 -6.35
C SER A 279 -15.11 0.60 -7.51
N VAL A 280 -13.97 -0.05 -7.24
CA VAL A 280 -12.85 -0.15 -8.19
C VAL A 280 -12.50 -1.57 -8.62
N ILE A 281 -13.07 -2.60 -8.01
CA ILE A 281 -12.63 -4.00 -8.18
C ILE A 281 -12.81 -4.54 -9.61
N ASP A 282 -13.80 -4.03 -10.36
CA ASP A 282 -14.10 -4.39 -11.75
C ASP A 282 -13.50 -3.40 -12.77
N LYS A 283 -12.70 -2.44 -12.29
CA LYS A 283 -12.13 -1.38 -13.12
C LYS A 283 -10.74 -1.76 -13.62
N GLU A 284 -10.42 -1.24 -14.81
CA GLU A 284 -9.09 -1.37 -15.39
C GLU A 284 -8.16 -0.31 -14.79
N TYR A 285 -7.00 -0.75 -14.30
CA TYR A 285 -5.99 0.15 -13.72
C TYR A 285 -4.61 -0.21 -14.21
N VAL A 286 -4.15 0.55 -15.20
CA VAL A 286 -2.83 0.41 -15.84
C VAL A 286 -2.11 1.75 -15.75
N PHE A 287 -0.81 1.72 -15.47
CA PHE A 287 -0.02 2.92 -15.21
C PHE A 287 1.13 3.09 -16.19
N ASP A 288 1.35 4.33 -16.61
CA ASP A 288 2.60 4.76 -17.22
C ASP A 288 3.63 4.99 -16.10
N ILE A 289 4.76 4.30 -16.18
CA ILE A 289 5.87 4.40 -15.22
C ILE A 289 7.12 5.02 -15.86
N SER A 290 7.02 5.53 -17.07
CA SER A 290 8.15 6.06 -17.85
C SER A 290 8.89 7.19 -17.12
N LYS A 291 8.18 7.99 -16.32
CA LYS A 291 8.77 9.04 -15.49
C LYS A 291 9.71 8.45 -14.42
N ALA A 292 9.27 7.40 -13.72
CA ALA A 292 10.10 6.71 -12.73
C ALA A 292 11.32 6.04 -13.39
N GLN A 293 11.14 5.43 -14.56
CA GLN A 293 12.25 4.86 -15.34
C GLN A 293 13.27 5.93 -15.73
N LYS A 294 12.82 7.07 -16.27
CA LYS A 294 13.69 8.13 -16.78
C LYS A 294 14.43 8.87 -15.67
N ILE A 295 13.76 9.27 -14.60
CA ILE A 295 14.31 10.14 -13.55
C ILE A 295 15.03 9.33 -12.48
N LEU A 296 14.41 8.26 -11.99
CA LEU A 296 14.99 7.44 -10.93
C LEU A 296 15.94 6.37 -11.46
N GLY A 297 15.82 5.97 -12.73
CA GLY A 297 16.45 4.77 -13.26
C GLY A 297 15.84 3.51 -12.66
N TRP A 298 14.57 3.56 -12.27
CA TRP A 298 13.86 2.47 -11.63
C TRP A 298 13.03 1.68 -12.65
N THR A 299 13.07 0.36 -12.55
CA THR A 299 12.21 -0.55 -13.30
C THR A 299 11.69 -1.65 -12.40
N PRO A 300 10.44 -2.12 -12.58
CA PRO A 300 9.93 -3.29 -11.87
C PRO A 300 10.72 -4.54 -12.27
N LYS A 301 10.94 -5.44 -11.34
CA LYS A 301 11.69 -6.69 -11.55
C LYS A 301 10.79 -7.89 -11.72
N LYS A 302 9.51 -7.78 -11.33
CA LYS A 302 8.55 -8.86 -11.32
C LYS A 302 7.26 -8.43 -12.00
N ASN A 303 6.69 -9.36 -12.77
CA ASN A 303 5.35 -9.24 -13.33
C ASN A 303 4.27 -9.66 -12.32
N ASN A 304 3.00 -9.46 -12.69
CA ASN A 304 1.86 -9.82 -11.83
C ASN A 304 1.87 -11.29 -11.40
N THR A 305 2.16 -12.22 -12.32
CA THR A 305 2.16 -13.66 -12.03
C THR A 305 3.19 -13.99 -10.95
N GLU A 306 4.41 -13.50 -11.08
CA GLU A 306 5.48 -13.71 -10.11
C GLU A 306 5.15 -13.09 -8.74
N LEU A 307 4.52 -11.90 -8.73
CA LEU A 307 4.09 -11.22 -7.50
C LEU A 307 3.01 -12.02 -6.74
N PHE A 308 2.05 -12.60 -7.46
CA PHE A 308 1.05 -13.45 -6.86
C PHE A 308 1.64 -14.75 -6.31
N GLN A 309 2.54 -15.40 -7.06
CA GLN A 309 3.22 -16.62 -6.63
C GLN A 309 4.04 -16.38 -5.37
N GLU A 310 4.90 -15.36 -5.33
CA GLU A 310 5.71 -15.00 -4.16
C GLU A 310 4.85 -14.73 -2.93
N SER A 311 3.76 -13.97 -3.11
CA SER A 311 2.84 -13.64 -2.02
C SER A 311 2.13 -14.88 -1.48
N TYR A 312 1.72 -15.77 -2.36
CA TYR A 312 1.04 -17.03 -2.02
C TYR A 312 1.98 -18.00 -1.32
N ASP A 313 3.19 -18.17 -1.82
CA ASP A 313 4.20 -19.05 -1.20
C ASP A 313 4.50 -18.60 0.22
N TRP A 314 4.69 -17.28 0.42
CA TRP A 314 4.87 -16.74 1.75
C TRP A 314 3.64 -17.00 2.65
N PHE A 315 2.43 -16.81 2.12
CA PHE A 315 1.18 -17.06 2.84
C PHE A 315 1.08 -18.53 3.28
N VAL A 316 1.39 -19.47 2.40
CA VAL A 316 1.33 -20.92 2.68
C VAL A 316 2.39 -21.32 3.71
N ALA A 317 3.62 -20.84 3.55
CA ALA A 317 4.72 -21.14 4.47
C ALA A 317 4.48 -20.63 5.90
N ASN A 318 3.72 -19.54 6.06
CA ASN A 318 3.46 -18.94 7.36
C ASN A 318 2.02 -19.16 7.86
N TYR A 319 1.25 -20.05 7.23
CA TYR A 319 -0.20 -20.15 7.39
C TYR A 319 -0.67 -20.30 8.83
N ASP A 320 0.03 -21.07 9.64
CA ASP A 320 -0.34 -21.39 11.02
C ASP A 320 0.06 -20.28 12.02
N ASN A 321 0.97 -19.40 11.61
CA ASN A 321 1.51 -18.30 12.42
C ASN A 321 1.02 -16.91 12.00
N LEU A 322 0.00 -16.83 11.13
CA LEU A 322 -0.49 -15.56 10.61
C LEU A 322 -1.17 -14.73 11.70
N ASN A 323 -0.83 -13.43 11.76
CA ASN A 323 -1.52 -12.49 12.64
C ASN A 323 -3.01 -12.39 12.26
N THR A 324 -3.89 -12.59 13.23
CA THR A 324 -5.37 -12.52 13.08
C THR A 324 -5.99 -11.34 13.84
N VAL A 325 -5.16 -10.52 14.49
CA VAL A 325 -5.62 -9.38 15.31
C VAL A 325 -5.41 -8.08 14.55
N GLY A 326 -6.46 -7.29 14.43
CA GLY A 326 -6.44 -5.98 13.77
C GLY A 326 -6.99 -5.99 12.34
N THR A 327 -6.94 -4.82 11.70
CA THR A 327 -7.43 -4.56 10.34
C THR A 327 -6.37 -3.85 9.50
N THR A 328 -5.19 -4.45 9.40
CA THR A 328 -4.04 -3.92 8.65
C THR A 328 -3.68 -4.83 7.47
N HIS A 329 -2.72 -4.37 6.66
CA HIS A 329 -2.23 -5.18 5.55
C HIS A 329 -1.40 -6.40 5.99
N THR A 330 -0.99 -6.47 7.25
CA THR A 330 -0.28 -7.61 7.86
C THR A 330 -1.19 -8.51 8.70
N THR A 331 -2.51 -8.32 8.62
CA THR A 331 -3.49 -9.09 9.38
C THR A 331 -4.27 -10.02 8.43
N LYS A 332 -4.38 -11.30 8.79
CA LYS A 332 -5.28 -12.25 8.13
C LYS A 332 -6.72 -11.91 8.48
N LEU A 333 -7.50 -11.58 7.47
CA LEU A 333 -8.94 -11.36 7.66
C LEU A 333 -9.69 -12.68 7.75
N ASN A 334 -10.58 -12.76 8.72
CA ASN A 334 -11.49 -13.89 8.89
C ASN A 334 -12.94 -13.38 9.07
N PRO A 335 -13.55 -12.80 8.03
CA PRO A 335 -14.87 -12.21 8.13
C PRO A 335 -15.92 -13.29 8.37
N LYS A 336 -16.84 -13.00 9.29
CA LYS A 336 -17.92 -13.94 9.69
C LYS A 336 -18.74 -14.42 8.49
N ILE A 337 -18.93 -13.58 7.47
CA ILE A 337 -19.72 -13.90 6.28
C ILE A 337 -19.09 -15.04 5.45
N PHE A 338 -17.77 -15.19 5.46
CA PHE A 338 -17.12 -16.28 4.71
C PHE A 338 -17.19 -17.62 5.40
N LYS A 339 -17.56 -17.66 6.69
CA LYS A 339 -17.95 -18.94 7.34
C LYS A 339 -19.18 -19.58 6.69
N LEU A 340 -20.01 -18.79 5.99
CA LEU A 340 -21.11 -19.30 5.16
C LEU A 340 -20.59 -19.93 3.86
N ILE A 341 -19.59 -19.33 3.23
CA ILE A 341 -18.94 -19.84 2.01
C ILE A 341 -18.09 -21.08 2.33
N ASP A 342 -17.51 -21.17 3.52
CA ASP A 342 -16.78 -22.36 3.98
C ASP A 342 -17.71 -23.60 4.14
N LYS A 343 -19.04 -23.41 4.16
CA LYS A 343 -20.04 -24.49 4.24
C LYS A 343 -20.61 -24.91 2.87
N LEU A 344 -20.33 -24.13 1.82
CA LEU A 344 -20.61 -24.45 0.42
C LEU A 344 -19.42 -25.17 -0.23
#